data_b8430932249e91fb76c375313eb7abd1
#
_entry.id   b8430932249e91fb76c375313eb7abd1
#
_cell.length_a   1.000
_cell.length_b   1.000
_cell.length_c   1.000
_cell.angle_alpha   90.00
_cell.angle_beta   90.00
_cell.angle_gamma   90.00
#
_symmetry.space_group_name_H-M   'P 1'
#
loop_
_entity.id
_entity.type
_entity.pdbx_description
1 polymer ?
#
loop_
_entity_poly.entity_id
_entity_poly.type
_entity_poly.pdbx_seq_one_letter_code
_entity_poly.pdbx_strand_id
1 'polypeptide(L)'
;MTIRLKGGYDIFMVTIRPVTEVTKSLTDAYRVLIPQLSSSSNPPTEEALQRIIESDSAQILIAEDENGGILGTMTLIIFQIPTGIRAWIEDVVVDSSARGRGIGKKLNLAALELAKQAGAKTVDLTSRPARKEANQLYKDIGFIQRETNVYRFSFE
;
A
#
# COMPACT_ATOMS: atom_id res chain seq x y z
N MET A 1 -9.89 -11.27 -11.39
CA MET A 1 -11.27 -11.03 -11.91
C MET A 1 -11.20 -9.89 -12.93
N THR A 2 -11.37 -10.23 -14.20
CA THR A 2 -11.26 -9.28 -15.31
C THR A 2 -12.68 -8.83 -15.68
N ILE A 3 -13.00 -7.56 -15.50
CA ILE A 3 -14.26 -6.98 -15.96
C ILE A 3 -13.97 -6.17 -17.23
N ARG A 4 -14.45 -6.65 -18.38
CA ARG A 4 -14.45 -5.95 -19.65
C ARG A 4 -15.70 -5.10 -19.78
N LEU A 5 -15.56 -3.77 -19.80
CA LEU A 5 -16.62 -2.86 -20.22
C LEU A 5 -16.32 -2.33 -21.63
N LYS A 6 -17.31 -2.46 -22.52
CA LYS A 6 -17.26 -1.91 -23.90
C LYS A 6 -17.55 -0.40 -23.87
N GLY A 7 -16.61 0.40 -24.36
CA GLY A 7 -16.75 1.83 -24.61
C GLY A 7 -15.35 2.43 -24.72
N GLY A 8 -15.00 3.05 -25.86
CA GLY A 8 -13.67 3.46 -26.27
C GLY A 8 -12.98 4.51 -25.40
N TYR A 9 -12.69 4.17 -24.17
CA TYR A 9 -11.76 4.85 -23.27
C TYR A 9 -10.58 3.91 -23.06
N ASP A 10 -9.38 4.46 -23.07
CA ASP A 10 -8.16 3.73 -22.66
C ASP A 10 -8.41 3.12 -21.28
N ILE A 11 -8.74 1.82 -21.25
CA ILE A 11 -8.93 1.10 -19.99
C ILE A 11 -7.54 0.83 -19.46
N PHE A 12 -7.05 1.76 -18.65
CA PHE A 12 -5.81 1.61 -17.92
C PHE A 12 -6.00 0.47 -16.89
N MET A 13 -5.56 -0.73 -17.30
CA MET A 13 -5.65 -1.91 -16.44
C MET A 13 -4.48 -1.97 -15.49
N VAL A 14 -4.80 -1.97 -14.20
CA VAL A 14 -3.82 -2.16 -13.13
C VAL A 14 -4.25 -3.36 -12.30
N THR A 15 -3.31 -4.28 -12.11
CA THR A 15 -3.45 -5.44 -11.23
C THR A 15 -2.80 -5.15 -9.88
N ILE A 16 -3.50 -5.45 -8.78
CA ILE A 16 -2.90 -5.43 -7.44
C ILE A 16 -2.52 -6.85 -7.06
N ARG A 17 -1.27 -7.03 -6.64
CA ARG A 17 -0.79 -8.33 -6.19
C ARG A 17 0.23 -8.22 -5.07
N PRO A 18 0.34 -9.23 -4.21
CA PRO A 18 1.44 -9.31 -3.26
C PRO A 18 2.76 -9.59 -4.01
N VAL A 19 3.85 -9.12 -3.40
CA VAL A 19 5.21 -9.43 -3.86
C VAL A 19 5.67 -10.70 -3.16
N THR A 20 6.20 -11.65 -3.94
CA THR A 20 6.69 -12.94 -3.45
C THR A 20 8.20 -13.12 -3.63
N GLU A 21 8.83 -12.25 -4.40
CA GLU A 21 10.28 -12.28 -4.67
C GLU A 21 10.81 -10.88 -4.95
N VAL A 22 12.09 -10.67 -4.68
CA VAL A 22 12.80 -9.43 -5.05
C VAL A 22 13.20 -9.53 -6.52
N THR A 23 12.70 -8.57 -7.30
CA THR A 23 13.06 -8.44 -8.72
C THR A 23 13.73 -7.11 -8.99
N LYS A 24 14.47 -7.01 -10.09
CA LYS A 24 15.04 -5.72 -10.55
C LYS A 24 13.95 -4.68 -10.77
N SER A 25 12.80 -5.06 -11.31
CA SER A 25 11.65 -4.16 -11.51
C SER A 25 11.16 -3.59 -10.17
N LEU A 26 11.09 -4.41 -9.12
CA LEU A 26 10.71 -3.98 -7.78
C LEU A 26 11.70 -2.98 -7.20
N THR A 27 13.00 -3.28 -7.25
CA THR A 27 14.04 -2.38 -6.71
C THR A 27 14.10 -1.05 -7.48
N ASP A 28 13.97 -1.08 -8.80
CA ASP A 28 13.91 0.12 -9.63
C ASP A 28 12.67 0.96 -9.32
N ALA A 29 11.51 0.31 -9.11
CA ALA A 29 10.28 1.01 -8.71
C ALA A 29 10.43 1.71 -7.35
N TYR A 30 11.03 1.06 -6.35
CA TYR A 30 11.27 1.69 -5.04
C TYR A 30 12.21 2.89 -5.10
N ARG A 31 13.21 2.90 -6.01
CA ARG A 31 14.08 4.07 -6.25
C ARG A 31 13.30 5.29 -6.72
N VAL A 32 12.20 5.08 -7.43
CA VAL A 32 11.31 6.15 -7.93
C VAL A 32 10.23 6.52 -6.90
N LEU A 33 9.63 5.52 -6.24
CA LEU A 33 8.47 5.71 -5.37
C LEU A 33 8.84 6.25 -3.99
N ILE A 34 9.94 5.77 -3.37
CA ILE A 34 10.29 6.19 -2.01
C ILE A 34 10.57 7.69 -1.90
N PRO A 35 11.31 8.34 -2.81
CA PRO A 35 11.47 9.80 -2.78
C PRO A 35 10.15 10.57 -2.90
N GLN A 36 9.13 10.01 -3.54
CA GLN A 36 7.80 10.60 -3.64
C GLN A 36 6.97 10.43 -2.36
N LEU A 37 7.28 9.42 -1.55
CA LEU A 37 6.65 9.18 -0.25
C LEU A 37 7.30 10.01 0.85
N SER A 38 8.63 10.03 0.89
CA SER A 38 9.42 10.68 1.94
C SER A 38 10.74 11.20 1.37
N SER A 39 10.96 12.51 1.48
CA SER A 39 12.20 13.15 1.01
C SER A 39 13.43 12.82 1.87
N SER A 40 13.21 12.28 3.08
CA SER A 40 14.28 11.92 4.02
C SER A 40 14.60 10.43 4.07
N SER A 41 13.85 9.59 3.36
CA SER A 41 14.04 8.14 3.35
C SER A 41 14.81 7.71 2.12
N ASN A 42 15.77 6.80 2.31
CA ASN A 42 16.45 6.13 1.20
C ASN A 42 15.61 4.96 0.70
N PRO A 43 15.68 4.63 -0.61
CA PRO A 43 15.10 3.39 -1.12
C PRO A 43 15.68 2.17 -0.38
N PRO A 44 14.87 1.13 -0.13
CA PRO A 44 15.33 -0.08 0.55
C PRO A 44 16.36 -0.84 -0.30
N THR A 45 17.27 -1.53 0.37
CA THR A 45 18.17 -2.49 -0.30
C THR A 45 17.41 -3.78 -0.64
N GLU A 46 17.98 -4.61 -1.52
CA GLU A 46 17.41 -5.91 -1.87
C GLU A 46 17.26 -6.80 -0.63
N GLU A 47 18.26 -6.79 0.27
CA GLU A 47 18.20 -7.57 1.52
C GLU A 47 17.11 -7.04 2.46
N ALA A 48 16.84 -5.74 2.47
CA ALA A 48 15.75 -5.17 3.26
C ALA A 48 14.39 -5.59 2.70
N LEU A 49 14.22 -5.58 1.38
CA LEU A 49 13.02 -6.07 0.70
C LEU A 49 12.82 -7.57 0.94
N GLN A 50 13.89 -8.35 0.84
CA GLN A 50 13.84 -9.80 1.07
C GLN A 50 13.35 -10.12 2.50
N ARG A 51 13.86 -9.41 3.52
CA ARG A 51 13.38 -9.57 4.90
C ARG A 51 11.90 -9.25 5.08
N ILE A 52 11.36 -8.27 4.32
CA ILE A 52 9.92 -7.98 4.38
C ILE A 52 9.12 -9.09 3.71
N ILE A 53 9.58 -9.60 2.56
CA ILE A 53 8.90 -10.67 1.83
C ILE A 53 8.88 -11.99 2.64
N GLU A 54 9.94 -12.27 3.39
CA GLU A 54 10.06 -13.45 4.27
C GLU A 54 9.31 -13.29 5.60
N SER A 55 8.76 -12.12 5.87
CA SER A 55 8.02 -11.86 7.11
C SER A 55 6.65 -12.54 7.09
N ASP A 56 6.32 -13.24 8.16
CA ASP A 56 4.97 -13.80 8.37
C ASP A 56 3.91 -12.71 8.62
N SER A 57 4.34 -11.50 8.98
CA SER A 57 3.44 -10.42 9.40
C SER A 57 3.30 -9.30 8.37
N ALA A 58 4.28 -9.11 7.49
CA ALA A 58 4.30 -8.01 6.54
C ALA A 58 4.19 -8.51 5.10
N GLN A 59 3.37 -7.83 4.30
CA GLN A 59 3.19 -8.09 2.88
C GLN A 59 3.33 -6.79 2.10
N ILE A 60 4.18 -6.78 1.09
CA ILE A 60 4.23 -5.70 0.10
C ILE A 60 3.16 -5.97 -0.96
N LEU A 61 2.28 -5.00 -1.19
CA LEU A 61 1.36 -5.00 -2.33
C LEU A 61 1.85 -4.01 -3.37
N ILE A 62 1.80 -4.40 -4.64
CA ILE A 62 2.12 -3.54 -5.76
C ILE A 62 0.94 -3.38 -6.71
N ALA A 63 0.88 -2.22 -7.34
CA ALA A 63 0.00 -1.93 -8.46
C ALA A 63 0.82 -2.00 -9.76
N GLU A 64 0.55 -2.99 -10.58
CA GLU A 64 1.29 -3.31 -11.80
C GLU A 64 0.43 -3.06 -13.03
N ASP A 65 0.96 -2.37 -14.03
CA ASP A 65 0.29 -2.16 -15.31
C ASP A 65 0.44 -3.37 -16.26
N GLU A 66 -0.20 -3.30 -17.42
CA GLU A 66 -0.18 -4.37 -18.44
C GLU A 66 1.23 -4.68 -18.98
N ASN A 67 2.18 -3.76 -18.84
CA ASN A 67 3.55 -3.92 -19.31
C ASN A 67 4.51 -4.35 -18.19
N GLY A 68 3.98 -4.65 -16.99
CA GLY A 68 4.79 -4.99 -15.82
C GLY A 68 5.41 -3.80 -15.10
N GLY A 69 4.99 -2.57 -15.41
CA GLY A 69 5.40 -1.36 -14.73
C GLY A 69 4.75 -1.23 -13.36
N ILE A 70 5.54 -1.03 -12.31
CA ILE A 70 5.04 -0.86 -10.95
C ILE A 70 4.73 0.62 -10.72
N LEU A 71 3.46 0.94 -10.56
CA LEU A 71 2.93 2.30 -10.46
C LEU A 71 2.59 2.74 -9.04
N GLY A 72 2.63 1.84 -8.10
CA GLY A 72 2.37 2.13 -6.70
C GLY A 72 2.64 0.93 -5.82
N THR A 73 2.80 1.19 -4.54
CA THR A 73 3.07 0.18 -3.54
C THR A 73 2.47 0.56 -2.20
N MET A 74 2.29 -0.43 -1.34
CA MET A 74 1.99 -0.29 0.07
C MET A 74 2.50 -1.51 0.84
N THR A 75 2.62 -1.36 2.16
CA THR A 75 2.88 -2.48 3.05
C THR A 75 1.67 -2.73 3.94
N LEU A 76 1.17 -3.96 3.94
CA LEU A 76 0.15 -4.45 4.86
C LEU A 76 0.82 -5.27 5.95
N ILE A 77 0.57 -4.93 7.21
CA ILE A 77 1.05 -5.65 8.36
C ILE A 77 -0.16 -6.32 9.04
N ILE A 78 -0.08 -7.64 9.26
CA ILE A 78 -1.11 -8.41 9.98
C ILE A 78 -0.44 -9.05 11.19
N PHE A 79 -0.96 -8.78 12.38
CA PHE A 79 -0.33 -9.22 13.62
C PHE A 79 -1.35 -9.67 14.67
N GLN A 80 -0.93 -10.61 15.49
CA GLN A 80 -1.72 -11.16 16.59
C GLN A 80 -1.39 -10.42 17.88
N ILE A 81 -2.44 -10.00 18.60
CA ILE A 81 -2.34 -9.48 19.97
C ILE A 81 -3.37 -10.23 20.86
N PRO A 82 -3.30 -10.14 22.20
CA PRO A 82 -4.23 -10.86 23.06
C PRO A 82 -5.72 -10.58 22.78
N THR A 83 -6.05 -9.40 22.26
CA THR A 83 -7.43 -9.02 21.92
C THR A 83 -7.87 -9.41 20.51
N GLY A 84 -7.01 -10.09 19.75
CA GLY A 84 -7.31 -10.62 18.42
C GLY A 84 -6.33 -10.19 17.34
N ILE A 85 -6.64 -10.53 16.11
CA ILE A 85 -5.84 -10.16 14.93
C ILE A 85 -6.14 -8.70 14.55
N ARG A 86 -5.09 -7.94 14.27
CA ARG A 86 -5.14 -6.55 13.79
C ARG A 86 -4.34 -6.44 12.49
N ALA A 87 -4.67 -5.44 11.70
CA ALA A 87 -3.88 -5.07 10.54
C ALA A 87 -3.53 -3.58 10.55
N TRP A 88 -2.43 -3.26 9.89
CA TRP A 88 -1.92 -1.90 9.76
C TRP A 88 -1.42 -1.66 8.34
N ILE A 89 -1.68 -0.48 7.81
CA ILE A 89 -1.21 -0.08 6.47
C ILE A 89 -0.13 0.97 6.62
N GLU A 90 1.00 0.76 5.94
CA GLU A 90 2.14 1.66 5.89
C GLU A 90 2.61 1.94 4.46
N ASP A 91 3.30 3.06 4.29
CA ASP A 91 4.05 3.42 3.09
C ASP A 91 3.25 3.35 1.78
N VAL A 92 2.00 3.85 1.82
CA VAL A 92 1.16 3.93 0.61
C VAL A 92 1.69 5.03 -0.30
N VAL A 93 2.14 4.67 -1.49
CA VAL A 93 2.60 5.61 -2.50
C VAL A 93 2.16 5.18 -3.90
N VAL A 94 1.73 6.16 -4.68
CA VAL A 94 1.41 6.01 -6.12
C VAL A 94 2.28 6.98 -6.88
N ASP A 95 2.92 6.50 -7.95
CA ASP A 95 3.73 7.32 -8.85
C ASP A 95 2.95 8.56 -9.28
N SER A 96 3.61 9.72 -9.25
CA SER A 96 2.98 10.99 -9.58
C SER A 96 2.38 11.02 -10.99
N SER A 97 3.00 10.32 -11.95
CA SER A 97 2.51 10.19 -13.32
C SER A 97 1.23 9.35 -13.45
N ALA A 98 0.94 8.53 -12.44
CA ALA A 98 -0.19 7.61 -12.42
C ALA A 98 -1.30 7.99 -11.43
N ARG A 99 -1.17 9.12 -10.74
CA ARG A 99 -2.19 9.62 -9.81
C ARG A 99 -3.50 9.98 -10.52
N GLY A 100 -4.59 10.01 -9.76
CA GLY A 100 -5.92 10.30 -10.30
C GLY A 100 -6.58 9.14 -11.04
N ARG A 101 -5.91 7.99 -11.15
CA ARG A 101 -6.41 6.77 -11.85
C ARG A 101 -6.99 5.71 -10.92
N GLY A 102 -7.22 6.05 -9.66
CA GLY A 102 -7.83 5.14 -8.67
C GLY A 102 -6.90 4.05 -8.13
N ILE A 103 -5.58 4.12 -8.39
CA ILE A 103 -4.61 3.10 -7.96
C ILE A 103 -4.54 3.01 -6.44
N GLY A 104 -4.47 4.14 -5.74
CA GLY A 104 -4.48 4.17 -4.28
C GLY A 104 -5.72 3.51 -3.68
N LYS A 105 -6.90 3.72 -4.30
CA LYS A 105 -8.14 3.05 -3.91
C LYS A 105 -8.04 1.53 -4.09
N LYS A 106 -7.55 1.07 -5.24
CA LYS A 106 -7.40 -0.36 -5.52
C LYS A 106 -6.43 -1.04 -4.55
N LEU A 107 -5.27 -0.41 -4.25
CA LEU A 107 -4.32 -0.91 -3.25
C LEU A 107 -4.97 -1.08 -1.89
N ASN A 108 -5.66 -0.05 -1.40
CA ASN A 108 -6.31 -0.10 -0.09
C ASN A 108 -7.43 -1.15 -0.04
N LEU A 109 -8.28 -1.26 -1.07
CA LEU A 109 -9.32 -2.28 -1.11
C LEU A 109 -8.76 -3.69 -1.11
N ALA A 110 -7.66 -3.94 -1.82
CA ALA A 110 -6.96 -5.23 -1.80
C ALA A 110 -6.39 -5.54 -0.41
N ALA A 111 -5.79 -4.56 0.25
CA ALA A 111 -5.29 -4.72 1.63
C ALA A 111 -6.42 -5.01 2.62
N LEU A 112 -7.57 -4.34 2.51
CA LEU A 112 -8.74 -4.60 3.36
C LEU A 112 -9.27 -6.02 3.16
N GLU A 113 -9.32 -6.51 1.93
CA GLU A 113 -9.75 -7.87 1.64
C GLU A 113 -8.80 -8.93 2.22
N LEU A 114 -7.48 -8.74 2.05
CA LEU A 114 -6.47 -9.63 2.64
C LEU A 114 -6.53 -9.62 4.17
N ALA A 115 -6.66 -8.46 4.79
CA ALA A 115 -6.80 -8.35 6.24
C ALA A 115 -8.06 -9.06 6.75
N LYS A 116 -9.18 -8.93 6.04
CA LYS A 116 -10.43 -9.62 6.34
C LYS A 116 -10.29 -11.14 6.24
N GLN A 117 -9.66 -11.63 5.17
CA GLN A 117 -9.39 -13.07 4.98
C GLN A 117 -8.51 -13.65 6.09
N ALA A 118 -7.56 -12.85 6.60
CA ALA A 118 -6.71 -13.22 7.74
C ALA A 118 -7.44 -13.14 9.10
N GLY A 119 -8.70 -12.70 9.14
CA GLY A 119 -9.48 -12.59 10.37
C GLY A 119 -9.18 -11.33 11.19
N ALA A 120 -8.55 -10.31 10.59
CA ALA A 120 -8.30 -9.05 11.29
C ALA A 120 -9.62 -8.36 11.67
N LYS A 121 -9.71 -7.91 12.92
CA LYS A 121 -10.88 -7.19 13.43
C LYS A 121 -10.90 -5.74 12.98
N THR A 122 -9.73 -5.14 12.80
CA THR A 122 -9.56 -3.75 12.34
C THR A 122 -8.33 -3.63 11.45
N VAL A 123 -8.38 -2.65 10.56
CA VAL A 123 -7.23 -2.16 9.81
C VAL A 123 -7.05 -0.68 10.15
N ASP A 124 -5.90 -0.32 10.63
CA ASP A 124 -5.57 1.06 10.99
C ASP A 124 -4.45 1.60 10.09
N LEU A 125 -4.39 2.90 9.96
CA LEU A 125 -3.31 3.64 9.29
C LEU A 125 -3.19 5.03 9.91
N THR A 126 -2.06 5.70 9.68
CA THR A 126 -1.92 7.13 9.97
C THR A 126 -1.77 7.92 8.69
N SER A 127 -2.30 9.12 8.67
CA SER A 127 -2.16 10.06 7.57
C SER A 127 -2.04 11.48 8.12
N ARG A 128 -1.12 12.26 7.55
CA ARG A 128 -0.95 13.66 7.95
C ARG A 128 -2.16 14.48 7.49
N PRO A 129 -2.64 15.46 8.28
CA PRO A 129 -3.77 16.31 7.90
C PRO A 129 -3.57 17.03 6.56
N ALA A 130 -2.33 17.37 6.20
CA ALA A 130 -1.98 18.03 4.94
C ALA A 130 -2.22 17.16 3.69
N ARG A 131 -2.29 15.83 3.83
CA ARG A 131 -2.56 14.88 2.73
C ARG A 131 -4.06 14.77 2.44
N LYS A 132 -4.66 15.89 2.00
CA LYS A 132 -6.13 16.02 1.84
C LYS A 132 -6.74 14.95 0.93
N GLU A 133 -6.12 14.68 -0.22
CA GLU A 133 -6.60 13.67 -1.19
C GLU A 133 -6.57 12.26 -0.60
N ALA A 134 -5.48 11.87 0.07
CA ALA A 134 -5.38 10.58 0.72
C ALA A 134 -6.41 10.44 1.86
N ASN A 135 -6.57 11.49 2.69
CA ASN A 135 -7.55 11.49 3.77
C ASN A 135 -8.98 11.38 3.24
N GLN A 136 -9.29 12.02 2.11
CA GLN A 136 -10.60 11.89 1.48
C GLN A 136 -10.80 10.47 0.94
N LEU A 137 -9.78 9.90 0.27
CA LEU A 137 -9.81 8.51 -0.20
C LEU A 137 -10.13 7.53 0.93
N TYR A 138 -9.46 7.65 2.08
CA TYR A 138 -9.72 6.76 3.21
C TYR A 138 -11.17 6.83 3.71
N LYS A 139 -11.73 8.03 3.82
CA LYS A 139 -13.14 8.22 4.17
C LYS A 139 -14.08 7.60 3.13
N ASP A 140 -13.81 7.79 1.85
CA ASP A 140 -14.62 7.29 0.73
C ASP A 140 -14.66 5.75 0.67
N ILE A 141 -13.62 5.08 1.15
CA ILE A 141 -13.58 3.61 1.21
C ILE A 141 -14.00 3.04 2.56
N GLY A 142 -14.43 3.89 3.49
CA GLY A 142 -15.06 3.49 4.75
C GLY A 142 -14.18 3.54 5.99
N PHE A 143 -12.96 4.10 5.93
CA PHE A 143 -12.20 4.39 7.14
C PHE A 143 -12.85 5.51 7.94
N ILE A 144 -12.87 5.36 9.25
CA ILE A 144 -13.39 6.35 10.19
C ILE A 144 -12.21 6.96 10.93
N GLN A 145 -12.11 8.29 10.89
CA GLN A 145 -11.12 9.00 11.68
C GLN A 145 -11.39 8.79 13.18
N ARG A 146 -10.39 8.28 13.88
CA ARG A 146 -10.51 8.01 15.31
C ARG A 146 -10.09 9.23 16.14
N GLU A 147 -10.78 9.43 17.23
CA GLU A 147 -10.38 10.39 18.26
C GLU A 147 -9.39 9.70 19.21
N THR A 148 -8.12 9.72 18.85
CA THR A 148 -7.01 9.10 19.59
C THR A 148 -5.70 9.82 19.31
N ASN A 149 -4.72 9.68 20.20
CA ASN A 149 -3.39 10.24 20.02
C ASN A 149 -2.44 9.19 19.48
N VAL A 150 -1.53 9.60 18.60
CA VAL A 150 -0.40 8.81 18.14
C VAL A 150 0.86 9.37 18.79
N TYR A 151 1.59 8.54 19.51
CA TYR A 151 2.85 8.90 20.13
C TYR A 151 4.01 8.22 19.43
N ARG A 152 5.11 8.95 19.26
CA ARG A 152 6.35 8.42 18.68
C ARG A 152 7.50 8.63 19.64
N PHE A 153 8.23 7.59 19.92
CA PHE A 153 9.56 7.66 20.51
C PHE A 153 10.57 7.31 19.39
N SER A 154 11.60 8.15 19.24
CA SER A 154 12.65 7.92 18.22
C SER A 154 13.94 7.50 18.92
N PHE A 155 14.58 6.46 18.39
CA PHE A 155 15.94 6.06 18.78
C PHE A 155 16.93 6.86 17.93
N GLU A 156 18.03 7.32 18.55
CA GLU A 156 19.12 7.99 17.85
C GLU A 156 19.97 7.00 17.04
#